data_775c491e3c58c973cd0bd51f8af3b084
#
_entry.id   775c491e3c58c973cd0bd51f8af3b084
#
_cell.length_a   1.000
_cell.length_b   1.000
_cell.length_c   1.000
_cell.angle_alpha   90.00
_cell.angle_beta   90.00
_cell.angle_gamma   90.00
#
_symmetry.space_group_name_H-M   'P 1'
#
loop_
_entity.id
_entity.type
_entity.pdbx_description
1 polymer ?
#
loop_
_entity_poly.entity_id
_entity_poly.type
_entity_poly.pdbx_seq_one_letter_code
_entity_poly.pdbx_strand_id
1 'polypeptide(L)'
;MRNLFNPAFCGLILFRAMQGYEEEDARGLPFSLSLLVLPLCLHKDSREAINPRSYLLKSIEKNPQVQVGFASRVTAMLPYAFEGFGLLTERGCIAVAPDGRLQTVPDKVRKTITGTDETKSCQRVARIVGKEFACIADRVTVYTTFGIRP
;
A
#
# COMPACT_ATOMS: atom_id res chain seq x y z
N MET A 1 -9.98 -7.69 20.64
CA MET A 1 -8.90 -6.94 19.97
C MET A 1 -8.91 -7.29 18.49
N ARG A 2 -8.87 -6.28 17.66
CA ARG A 2 -8.87 -6.52 16.21
C ARG A 2 -7.47 -6.85 15.71
N ASN A 3 -7.37 -7.89 14.90
CA ASN A 3 -6.11 -8.27 14.29
C ASN A 3 -6.02 -7.70 12.87
N LEU A 4 -5.31 -6.57 12.71
CA LEU A 4 -5.07 -5.96 11.41
C LEU A 4 -4.09 -6.76 10.55
N PHE A 5 -3.40 -7.72 11.14
CA PHE A 5 -2.36 -8.48 10.46
C PHE A 5 -2.85 -9.80 9.90
N ASN A 6 -4.17 -10.06 9.89
CA ASN A 6 -4.66 -11.28 9.26
C ASN A 6 -4.49 -11.20 7.73
N PRO A 7 -4.27 -12.34 7.05
CA PRO A 7 -3.99 -12.34 5.60
C PRO A 7 -5.08 -11.72 4.75
N ALA A 8 -6.35 -11.90 5.12
CA ALA A 8 -7.47 -11.36 4.36
C ALA A 8 -7.45 -9.83 4.37
N PHE A 9 -7.23 -9.24 5.54
CA PHE A 9 -7.18 -7.77 5.67
C PHE A 9 -5.92 -7.19 5.02
N CYS A 10 -4.76 -7.81 5.23
CA CYS A 10 -3.53 -7.38 4.56
C CYS A 10 -3.68 -7.44 3.04
N GLY A 11 -4.29 -8.51 2.52
CA GLY A 11 -4.58 -8.62 1.10
C GLY A 11 -5.50 -7.52 0.62
N LEU A 12 -6.54 -7.20 1.38
CA LEU A 12 -7.47 -6.12 1.03
C LEU A 12 -6.75 -4.76 0.96
N ILE A 13 -5.88 -4.46 1.90
CA ILE A 13 -5.12 -3.21 1.91
C ILE A 13 -4.20 -3.13 0.70
N LEU A 14 -3.49 -4.21 0.38
CA LEU A 14 -2.65 -4.27 -0.82
C LEU A 14 -3.49 -4.07 -2.09
N PHE A 15 -4.67 -4.69 -2.13
CA PHE A 15 -5.58 -4.55 -3.27
C PHE A 15 -6.05 -3.09 -3.43
N ARG A 16 -6.39 -2.41 -2.34
CA ARG A 16 -6.79 -1.00 -2.39
C ARG A 16 -5.67 -0.11 -2.94
N ALA A 17 -4.43 -0.37 -2.54
CA ALA A 17 -3.29 0.36 -3.09
C ALA A 17 -3.13 0.11 -4.59
N MET A 18 -3.31 -1.13 -5.04
CA MET A 18 -3.30 -1.45 -6.46
C MET A 18 -4.40 -0.70 -7.22
N GLN A 19 -5.60 -0.64 -6.67
CA GLN A 19 -6.69 0.13 -7.28
C GLN A 19 -6.33 1.60 -7.42
N GLY A 20 -5.78 2.20 -6.37
CA GLY A 20 -5.35 3.60 -6.40
C GLY A 20 -4.28 3.85 -7.44
N TYR A 21 -3.30 2.97 -7.54
CA TYR A 21 -2.23 3.07 -8.53
C TYR A 21 -2.80 3.01 -9.96
N GLU A 22 -3.70 2.08 -10.22
CA GLU A 22 -4.26 1.87 -11.56
C GLU A 22 -5.13 3.05 -12.03
N GLU A 23 -5.64 3.89 -11.11
CA GLU A 23 -6.34 5.11 -11.49
C GLU A 23 -5.46 6.05 -12.31
N GLU A 24 -4.15 6.04 -12.05
CA GLU A 24 -3.18 6.92 -12.74
C GLU A 24 -2.33 6.17 -13.75
N ASP A 25 -2.08 4.88 -13.54
CA ASP A 25 -1.21 4.07 -14.39
C ASP A 25 -1.77 2.65 -14.50
N ALA A 26 -2.45 2.37 -15.59
CA ALA A 26 -3.13 1.09 -15.82
C ALA A 26 -2.18 -0.11 -15.94
N ARG A 27 -0.87 0.12 -16.08
CA ARG A 27 0.11 -0.97 -16.15
C ARG A 27 0.21 -1.77 -14.85
N GLY A 28 -0.23 -1.19 -13.74
CA GLY A 28 -0.24 -1.85 -12.46
C GLY A 28 0.89 -1.43 -11.51
N LEU A 29 0.71 -1.76 -10.24
CA LEU A 29 1.63 -1.38 -9.17
C LEU A 29 2.92 -2.19 -9.25
N PRO A 30 4.10 -1.54 -9.34
CA PRO A 30 5.37 -2.28 -9.25
C PRO A 30 5.48 -3.05 -7.94
N PHE A 31 5.93 -4.30 -8.02
CA PHE A 31 6.06 -5.16 -6.84
C PHE A 31 6.90 -4.50 -5.73
N SER A 32 8.01 -3.86 -6.10
CA SER A 32 8.87 -3.19 -5.14
C SER A 32 8.15 -2.13 -4.31
N LEU A 33 7.27 -1.35 -4.94
CA LEU A 33 6.48 -0.33 -4.23
C LEU A 33 5.39 -0.94 -3.36
N SER A 34 4.86 -2.10 -3.74
CA SER A 34 3.82 -2.77 -2.96
C SER A 34 4.30 -3.15 -1.56
N LEU A 35 5.58 -3.38 -1.39
CA LEU A 35 6.16 -3.74 -0.09
C LEU A 35 6.13 -2.60 0.93
N LEU A 36 5.92 -1.37 0.48
CA LEU A 36 5.84 -0.19 1.35
C LEU A 36 4.42 0.08 1.84
N VAL A 37 3.42 -0.59 1.28
CA VAL A 37 2.01 -0.28 1.54
C VAL A 37 1.60 -0.60 2.97
N LEU A 38 1.83 -1.83 3.44
CA LEU A 38 1.41 -2.22 4.78
C LEU A 38 2.12 -1.41 5.88
N PRO A 39 3.44 -1.17 5.79
CA PRO A 39 4.11 -0.34 6.81
C PRO A 39 3.54 1.07 6.90
N LEU A 40 3.04 1.63 5.81
CA LEU A 40 2.41 2.95 5.81
C LEU A 40 0.98 2.91 6.32
N CYS A 41 0.20 1.94 5.86
CA CYS A 41 -1.26 1.94 6.08
C CYS A 41 -1.67 1.33 7.42
N LEU A 42 -0.92 0.36 7.93
CA LEU A 42 -1.23 -0.32 9.19
C LEU A 42 -0.55 0.31 10.41
N HIS A 43 0.42 1.18 10.21
CA HIS A 43 1.05 1.93 11.29
C HIS A 43 0.26 3.21 11.51
N LYS A 44 -0.33 3.36 12.70
CA LYS A 44 -1.27 4.44 12.99
C LYS A 44 -0.67 5.83 12.74
N ASP A 45 0.53 6.10 13.23
CA ASP A 45 1.15 7.40 13.08
C ASP A 45 1.44 7.73 11.61
N SER A 46 1.91 6.74 10.85
CA SER A 46 2.16 6.91 9.42
C SER A 46 0.84 7.17 8.68
N ARG A 47 -0.17 6.38 8.98
CA ARG A 47 -1.49 6.51 8.35
C ARG A 47 -2.11 7.89 8.60
N GLU A 48 -2.02 8.38 9.83
CA GLU A 48 -2.58 9.67 10.19
C GLU A 48 -1.81 10.84 9.55
N ALA A 49 -0.53 10.65 9.24
CA ALA A 49 0.28 11.67 8.59
C ALA A 49 -0.04 11.84 7.11
N ILE A 50 -0.63 10.82 6.48
CA ILE A 50 -0.94 10.84 5.04
C ILE A 50 -2.27 11.57 4.82
N ASN A 51 -2.22 12.65 4.05
CA ASN A 51 -3.35 13.54 3.83
C ASN A 51 -3.76 13.53 2.36
N PRO A 52 -5.05 13.30 2.02
CA PRO A 52 -5.50 13.32 0.63
C PRO A 52 -5.36 14.70 -0.05
N ARG A 53 -5.21 15.77 0.73
CA ARG A 53 -5.05 17.14 0.23
C ARG A 53 -3.60 17.55 0.02
N SER A 54 -2.63 16.70 0.36
CA SER A 54 -1.20 16.93 0.22
C SER A 54 -0.57 15.81 -0.55
N TYR A 55 0.50 16.12 -1.28
CA TYR A 55 1.30 15.07 -1.91
C TYR A 55 1.96 14.19 -0.84
N LEU A 56 2.08 12.90 -1.15
CA LEU A 56 2.65 11.92 -0.22
C LEU A 56 4.03 12.34 0.28
N LEU A 57 4.94 12.74 -0.62
CA LEU A 57 6.28 13.14 -0.23
C LEU A 57 6.29 14.35 0.70
N LYS A 58 5.37 15.31 0.46
CA LYS A 58 5.22 16.46 1.36
C LYS A 58 4.72 16.06 2.73
N SER A 59 3.77 15.13 2.79
CA SER A 59 3.28 14.61 4.07
C SER A 59 4.40 13.97 4.87
N ILE A 60 5.27 13.21 4.21
CA ILE A 60 6.41 12.56 4.86
C ILE A 60 7.43 13.59 5.34
N GLU A 61 7.72 14.61 4.53
CA GLU A 61 8.65 15.69 4.92
C GLU A 61 8.17 16.45 6.16
N LYS A 62 6.87 16.69 6.25
CA LYS A 62 6.27 17.39 7.39
C LYS A 62 6.17 16.53 8.65
N ASN A 63 6.30 15.23 8.49
CA ASN A 63 6.14 14.26 9.58
C ASN A 63 7.34 13.31 9.62
N PRO A 64 8.54 13.82 10.04
CA PRO A 64 9.76 13.00 10.01
C PRO A 64 9.66 11.71 10.83
N GLN A 65 8.76 11.67 11.81
CA GLN A 65 8.53 10.48 12.62
C GLN A 65 8.07 9.27 11.79
N VAL A 66 7.50 9.50 10.61
CA VAL A 66 7.10 8.40 9.71
C VAL A 66 8.33 7.64 9.22
N GLN A 67 9.44 8.34 9.00
CA GLN A 67 10.69 7.74 8.52
C GLN A 67 11.43 6.96 9.60
N VAL A 68 11.24 7.35 10.87
CA VAL A 68 11.94 6.69 11.98
C VAL A 68 11.49 5.24 12.11
N GLY A 69 12.44 4.32 11.98
CA GLY A 69 12.16 2.88 12.07
C GLY A 69 11.38 2.31 10.90
N PHE A 70 11.19 3.06 9.82
CA PHE A 70 10.40 2.60 8.68
C PHE A 70 10.99 1.35 8.02
N ALA A 71 12.31 1.31 7.81
CA ALA A 71 12.97 0.13 7.23
C ALA A 71 12.72 -1.12 8.07
N SER A 72 12.78 -1.00 9.40
CA SER A 72 12.48 -2.11 10.31
C SER A 72 11.02 -2.55 10.18
N ARG A 73 10.10 -1.60 10.04
CA ARG A 73 8.67 -1.93 9.85
C ARG A 73 8.45 -2.64 8.52
N VAL A 74 9.12 -2.22 7.45
CA VAL A 74 9.04 -2.90 6.16
C VAL A 74 9.45 -4.35 6.31
N THR A 75 10.62 -4.60 6.92
CA THR A 75 11.12 -5.95 7.14
C THR A 75 10.15 -6.78 7.98
N ALA A 76 9.64 -6.21 9.07
CA ALA A 76 8.71 -6.90 9.96
C ALA A 76 7.38 -7.24 9.28
N MET A 77 6.97 -6.43 8.30
CA MET A 77 5.69 -6.63 7.61
C MET A 77 5.77 -7.53 6.39
N LEU A 78 6.98 -7.89 5.93
CA LEU A 78 7.13 -8.74 4.74
C LEU A 78 6.33 -10.05 4.80
N PRO A 79 6.35 -10.81 5.92
CA PRO A 79 5.56 -12.04 5.99
C PRO A 79 4.07 -11.80 5.78
N TYR A 80 3.55 -10.71 6.32
CA TYR A 80 2.13 -10.38 6.19
C TYR A 80 1.79 -9.94 4.76
N ALA A 81 2.69 -9.22 4.10
CA ALA A 81 2.52 -8.86 2.70
C ALA A 81 2.48 -10.11 1.82
N PHE A 82 3.41 -11.04 2.03
CA PHE A 82 3.45 -12.27 1.24
C PHE A 82 2.21 -13.15 1.48
N GLU A 83 1.73 -13.24 2.70
CA GLU A 83 0.49 -13.96 3.00
C GLU A 83 -0.72 -13.31 2.31
N GLY A 84 -0.78 -11.98 2.32
CA GLY A 84 -1.83 -11.22 1.64
C GLY A 84 -1.81 -11.46 0.14
N PHE A 85 -0.64 -11.37 -0.49
CA PHE A 85 -0.49 -11.66 -1.92
C PHE A 85 -0.85 -13.11 -2.25
N GLY A 86 -0.44 -14.04 -1.41
CA GLY A 86 -0.78 -15.45 -1.59
C GLY A 86 -2.28 -15.67 -1.63
N LEU A 87 -3.00 -15.05 -0.70
CA LEU A 87 -4.46 -15.16 -0.64
C LEU A 87 -5.11 -14.51 -1.87
N LEU A 88 -4.66 -13.32 -2.28
CA LEU A 88 -5.18 -12.64 -3.47
C LEU A 88 -4.95 -13.47 -4.74
N THR A 89 -3.77 -14.07 -4.86
CA THR A 89 -3.42 -14.90 -6.00
C THR A 89 -4.29 -16.17 -6.02
N GLU A 90 -4.42 -16.82 -4.88
CA GLU A 90 -5.21 -18.03 -4.74
C GLU A 90 -6.68 -17.80 -5.14
N ARG A 91 -7.22 -16.63 -4.80
CA ARG A 91 -8.59 -16.29 -5.12
C ARG A 91 -8.77 -15.63 -6.48
N GLY A 92 -7.70 -15.51 -7.25
CA GLY A 92 -7.75 -14.92 -8.59
C GLY A 92 -8.06 -13.44 -8.61
N CYS A 93 -7.76 -12.72 -7.52
CA CYS A 93 -8.03 -11.29 -7.40
C CYS A 93 -6.98 -10.43 -8.08
N ILE A 94 -5.78 -10.95 -8.27
CA ILE A 94 -4.68 -10.21 -8.88
C ILE A 94 -3.98 -11.05 -9.96
N ALA A 95 -3.32 -10.35 -10.87
CA ALA A 95 -2.47 -10.94 -11.89
C ALA A 95 -1.09 -10.27 -11.84
N VAL A 96 -0.06 -11.01 -12.23
CA VAL A 96 1.31 -10.47 -12.32
C VAL A 96 1.66 -10.32 -13.79
N ALA A 97 1.97 -9.08 -14.20
CA ALA A 97 2.39 -8.79 -15.55
C ALA A 97 3.83 -9.28 -15.80
N PRO A 98 4.23 -9.47 -17.08
CA PRO A 98 5.59 -9.94 -17.40
C PRO A 98 6.70 -9.07 -16.82
N ASP A 99 6.45 -7.77 -16.62
CA ASP A 99 7.41 -6.84 -16.03
C ASP A 99 7.38 -6.82 -14.48
N GLY A 100 6.61 -7.71 -13.87
CA GLY A 100 6.52 -7.80 -12.40
C GLY A 100 5.50 -6.86 -11.77
N ARG A 101 4.74 -6.11 -12.56
CA ARG A 101 3.70 -5.24 -12.02
C ARG A 101 2.49 -6.05 -11.59
N LEU A 102 1.85 -5.60 -10.52
CA LEU A 102 0.67 -6.25 -9.96
C LEU A 102 -0.59 -5.55 -10.50
N GLN A 103 -1.51 -6.32 -11.04
CA GLN A 103 -2.73 -5.81 -11.63
C GLN A 103 -3.94 -6.40 -10.92
N THR A 104 -4.97 -5.59 -10.70
CA THR A 104 -6.22 -6.09 -10.15
C THR A 104 -7.04 -6.80 -11.22
N VAL A 105 -7.74 -7.86 -10.82
CA VAL A 105 -8.72 -8.52 -11.68
C VAL A 105 -10.08 -7.89 -11.40
N PRO A 106 -10.79 -7.38 -12.43
CA PRO A 106 -12.07 -6.71 -12.23
C PRO A 106 -13.12 -7.60 -11.55
N ASP A 107 -13.97 -6.96 -10.76
CA ASP A 107 -15.17 -7.56 -10.15
C ASP A 107 -14.93 -8.68 -9.12
N LYS A 108 -13.71 -8.83 -8.65
CA LYS A 108 -13.37 -9.83 -7.62
C LYS A 108 -13.47 -9.29 -6.19
N VAL A 109 -13.27 -7.97 -6.02
CA VAL A 109 -13.34 -7.31 -4.72
C VAL A 109 -14.27 -6.10 -4.83
N ARG A 110 -15.10 -5.90 -3.81
CA ARG A 110 -16.03 -4.75 -3.79
C ARG A 110 -15.25 -3.44 -3.81
N LYS A 111 -15.71 -2.50 -4.63
CA LYS A 111 -15.12 -1.17 -4.71
C LYS A 111 -15.45 -0.33 -3.49
N THR A 112 -16.59 -0.58 -2.84
CA THR A 112 -17.04 0.16 -1.67
C THR A 112 -16.20 -0.18 -0.46
N ILE A 113 -15.70 0.85 0.22
CA ILE A 113 -14.94 0.68 1.46
C ILE A 113 -15.93 0.56 2.61
N THR A 114 -15.87 -0.57 3.33
CA THR A 114 -16.73 -0.86 4.46
C THR A 114 -15.91 -1.30 5.66
N GLY A 115 -16.54 -1.35 6.82
CA GLY A 115 -15.93 -1.82 8.05
C GLY A 115 -15.99 -0.77 9.17
N THR A 116 -15.12 -0.91 10.14
CA THR A 116 -15.00 0.06 11.24
C THR A 116 -14.24 1.31 10.78
N ASP A 117 -14.26 2.35 11.61
CA ASP A 117 -13.54 3.59 11.29
C ASP A 117 -12.05 3.33 11.04
N GLU A 118 -11.42 2.47 11.86
CA GLU A 118 -10.01 2.15 11.67
C GLU A 118 -9.76 1.39 10.36
N THR A 119 -10.54 0.36 10.06
CA THR A 119 -10.36 -0.42 8.83
C THR A 119 -10.69 0.38 7.59
N LYS A 120 -11.66 1.27 7.66
CA LYS A 120 -11.96 2.21 6.56
C LYS A 120 -10.81 3.17 6.33
N SER A 121 -10.21 3.69 7.42
CA SER A 121 -9.06 4.59 7.33
C SER A 121 -7.89 3.90 6.64
N CYS A 122 -7.57 2.68 7.03
CA CYS A 122 -6.51 1.89 6.40
C CYS A 122 -6.74 1.74 4.89
N GLN A 123 -7.97 1.42 4.49
CA GLN A 123 -8.31 1.23 3.08
C GLN A 123 -8.22 2.53 2.27
N ARG A 124 -8.71 3.64 2.84
CA ARG A 124 -8.66 4.93 2.17
C ARG A 124 -7.22 5.40 1.98
N VAL A 125 -6.41 5.26 3.02
CA VAL A 125 -5.00 5.62 2.95
C VAL A 125 -4.27 4.75 1.93
N ALA A 126 -4.60 3.46 1.85
CA ALA A 126 -4.01 2.57 0.85
C ALA A 126 -4.28 3.07 -0.58
N ARG A 127 -5.50 3.51 -0.87
CA ARG A 127 -5.83 4.09 -2.19
C ARG A 127 -5.01 5.34 -2.46
N ILE A 128 -4.88 6.22 -1.46
CA ILE A 128 -4.09 7.46 -1.58
C ILE A 128 -2.63 7.11 -1.86
N VAL A 129 -2.06 6.19 -1.10
CA VAL A 129 -0.67 5.77 -1.26
C VAL A 129 -0.43 5.20 -2.65
N GLY A 130 -1.31 4.31 -3.12
CA GLY A 130 -1.21 3.73 -4.45
C GLY A 130 -1.24 4.78 -5.53
N LYS A 131 -2.21 5.69 -5.47
CA LYS A 131 -2.34 6.77 -6.44
C LYS A 131 -1.12 7.69 -6.43
N GLU A 132 -0.63 8.05 -5.26
CA GLU A 132 0.54 8.92 -5.13
C GLU A 132 1.81 8.24 -5.64
N PHE A 133 1.96 6.94 -5.41
CA PHE A 133 3.10 6.19 -5.99
C PHE A 133 3.09 6.27 -7.52
N ALA A 134 1.91 6.21 -8.13
CA ALA A 134 1.79 6.32 -9.58
C ALA A 134 2.16 7.71 -10.10
N CYS A 135 1.94 8.74 -9.28
CA CYS A 135 2.30 10.12 -9.63
C CYS A 135 3.81 10.38 -9.50
N ILE A 136 4.54 9.53 -8.79
CA ILE A 136 5.98 9.63 -8.62
C ILE A 136 6.63 8.76 -9.70
N ALA A 137 7.31 9.39 -10.66
CA ALA A 137 7.87 8.68 -11.81
C ALA A 137 8.98 7.69 -11.45
N ASP A 138 9.64 7.87 -10.31
CA ASP A 138 10.86 7.14 -9.97
C ASP A 138 10.74 6.39 -8.64
N ARG A 139 10.83 5.05 -8.72
CA ARG A 139 10.79 4.18 -7.54
C ARG A 139 11.94 4.45 -6.56
N VAL A 140 13.10 4.82 -7.09
CA VAL A 140 14.27 5.13 -6.26
C VAL A 140 13.97 6.34 -5.38
N THR A 141 13.30 7.35 -5.93
CA THR A 141 12.87 8.54 -5.15
C THR A 141 11.97 8.14 -3.99
N VAL A 142 11.01 7.24 -4.21
CA VAL A 142 10.12 6.76 -3.14
C VAL A 142 10.94 6.11 -2.03
N TYR A 143 11.78 5.13 -2.38
CA TYR A 143 12.58 4.40 -1.39
C TYR A 143 13.53 5.33 -0.63
N THR A 144 14.18 6.25 -1.35
CA THR A 144 15.12 7.19 -0.74
C THR A 144 14.41 8.11 0.25
N THR A 145 13.21 8.58 -0.09
CA THR A 145 12.41 9.44 0.80
C THR A 145 12.11 8.74 2.12
N PHE A 146 11.88 7.44 2.10
CA PHE A 146 11.63 6.66 3.31
C PHE A 146 12.91 6.17 3.99
N GLY A 147 14.08 6.56 3.48
CA GLY A 147 15.36 6.16 4.07
C GLY A 147 15.73 4.70 3.83
N ILE A 148 15.20 4.10 2.77
CA ILE A 148 15.45 2.69 2.42
C ILE A 148 16.24 2.65 1.11
N ARG A 149 17.20 1.71 1.04
CA ARG A 149 17.90 1.47 -0.21
C ARG A 149 16.99 0.70 -1.17
N PRO A 150 16.90 1.18 -2.42
CA PRO A 150 16.08 0.48 -3.41
C PRO A 150 16.59 -0.90 -3.73
#